data_999892ef587af25ed46d30910cc8d450
#
_entry.id   999892ef587af25ed46d30910cc8d450
#
_cell.length_a   1.000
_cell.length_b   1.000
_cell.length_c   1.000
_cell.angle_alpha   90.00
_cell.angle_beta   90.00
_cell.angle_gamma   90.00
#
_symmetry.space_group_name_H-M   'P 1'
#
loop_
_entity.id
_entity.type
_entity.pdbx_description
1 polymer ?
#
loop_
_entity_poly.entity_id
_entity_poly.type
_entity_poly.pdbx_seq_one_letter_code
_entity_poly.pdbx_strand_id
1 'polypeptide(L)'
;MSPILAATDFSPPAEQAVARAAMLAKQYRTTLHLLHVLPPISWKAFGKVLLEHPLVTEKQLYDAARTRLSNVADACRRQYGIEVASHVDIGRPHVRIADYARTHAVGLTVLGPHDGNFARDLFIGSTAFRFLREGTAPALIAETAGQAPYRTVLVAVDFSDISRAAVDAAQKFAPGAAIHALHVYDVLFEGKMRYAGVEEDVIQQYRTGAETEARRMMQQFLAERGWQGSILPTVRNGSPARTILDEADSLRADLIVMGRHGRSALQESFLGSVTEAVLHGLDRDLLVVAAQNT
;
A
#
# COMPACT_ATOMS: atom_id res chain seq x y z
N MET A 1 -13.46 11.84 9.72
CA MET A 1 -12.54 10.76 9.29
C MET A 1 -11.29 10.82 10.18
N SER A 2 -10.64 9.70 10.47
CA SER A 2 -9.38 9.69 11.23
C SER A 2 -8.27 10.44 10.49
N PRO A 3 -7.26 10.97 11.20
CA PRO A 3 -6.13 11.65 10.57
C PRO A 3 -5.40 10.79 9.55
N ILE A 4 -4.75 11.43 8.58
CA ILE A 4 -3.85 10.80 7.61
C ILE A 4 -2.42 11.11 8.00
N LEU A 5 -1.54 10.09 8.04
CA LEU A 5 -0.13 10.23 8.31
C LEU A 5 0.66 10.10 7.01
N ALA A 6 1.54 11.04 6.73
CA ALA A 6 2.59 10.89 5.73
C ALA A 6 3.95 10.87 6.42
N ALA A 7 4.70 9.79 6.22
CA ALA A 7 6.09 9.73 6.65
C ALA A 7 7.00 10.21 5.50
N THR A 8 7.98 11.04 5.84
CA THR A 8 8.90 11.63 4.85
C THR A 8 10.35 11.57 5.32
N ASP A 9 11.23 11.23 4.41
CA ASP A 9 12.68 11.38 4.53
C ASP A 9 13.19 12.56 3.68
N PHE A 10 12.25 13.36 3.17
CA PHE A 10 12.49 14.49 2.26
C PHE A 10 13.07 14.09 0.90
N SER A 11 13.00 12.84 0.51
CA SER A 11 13.33 12.40 -0.84
C SER A 11 12.21 12.77 -1.82
N PRO A 12 12.48 12.84 -3.14
CA PRO A 12 11.44 13.11 -4.14
C PRO A 12 10.26 12.13 -4.08
N PRO A 13 10.43 10.81 -3.90
CA PRO A 13 9.31 9.90 -3.71
C PRO A 13 8.50 10.19 -2.44
N ALA A 14 9.16 10.58 -1.33
CA ALA A 14 8.45 10.96 -0.12
C ALA A 14 7.68 12.28 -0.27
N GLU A 15 8.18 13.23 -1.08
CA GLU A 15 7.44 14.45 -1.42
C GLU A 15 6.16 14.15 -2.21
N GLN A 16 6.20 13.17 -3.12
CA GLN A 16 5.01 12.67 -3.84
C GLN A 16 3.99 12.04 -2.87
N ALA A 17 4.47 11.24 -1.92
CA ALA A 17 3.63 10.66 -0.89
C ALA A 17 2.97 11.73 0.00
N VAL A 18 3.71 12.77 0.39
CA VAL A 18 3.17 13.92 1.14
C VAL A 18 2.10 14.65 0.32
N ALA A 19 2.32 14.89 -0.97
CA ALA A 19 1.35 15.53 -1.85
C ALA A 19 0.06 14.71 -1.97
N ARG A 20 0.18 13.38 -2.15
CA ARG A 20 -0.96 12.46 -2.18
C ARG A 20 -1.72 12.47 -0.85
N ALA A 21 -1.02 12.39 0.27
CA ALA A 21 -1.62 12.45 1.60
C ALA A 21 -2.35 13.77 1.86
N ALA A 22 -1.77 14.90 1.45
CA ALA A 22 -2.38 16.22 1.58
C ALA A 22 -3.65 16.36 0.74
N MET A 23 -3.64 15.82 -0.49
CA MET A 23 -4.83 15.80 -1.34
C MET A 23 -5.95 14.95 -0.70
N LEU A 24 -5.63 13.76 -0.18
CA LEU A 24 -6.59 12.93 0.52
C LEU A 24 -7.11 13.61 1.80
N ALA A 25 -6.23 14.26 2.58
CA ALA A 25 -6.64 15.00 3.77
C ALA A 25 -7.62 16.12 3.43
N LYS A 26 -7.40 16.86 2.33
CA LYS A 26 -8.32 17.86 1.80
C LYS A 26 -9.66 17.24 1.40
N GLN A 27 -9.64 16.17 0.63
CA GLN A 27 -10.83 15.47 0.16
C GLN A 27 -11.72 14.99 1.32
N TYR A 28 -11.09 14.49 2.39
CA TYR A 28 -11.81 13.98 3.56
C TYR A 28 -12.00 14.98 4.69
N ARG A 29 -11.54 16.20 4.52
CA ARG A 29 -11.61 17.27 5.55
C ARG A 29 -11.05 16.77 6.89
N THR A 30 -9.86 16.19 6.86
CA THR A 30 -9.17 15.66 8.03
C THR A 30 -7.78 16.25 8.17
N THR A 31 -7.18 16.12 9.35
CA THR A 31 -5.82 16.60 9.62
C THR A 31 -4.78 15.73 8.93
N LEU A 32 -3.79 16.34 8.30
CA LEU A 32 -2.57 15.68 7.84
C LEU A 32 -1.54 15.70 8.97
N HIS A 33 -1.00 14.54 9.29
CA HIS A 33 0.17 14.41 10.16
C HIS A 33 1.40 14.17 9.27
N LEU A 34 2.45 14.95 9.47
CA LEU A 34 3.75 14.74 8.83
C LEU A 34 4.72 14.23 9.87
N LEU A 35 5.37 13.11 9.59
CA LEU A 35 6.37 12.50 10.46
C LEU A 35 7.69 12.33 9.72
N HIS A 36 8.76 12.86 10.31
CA HIS A 36 10.13 12.54 9.92
C HIS A 36 10.80 11.77 11.05
N VAL A 37 11.44 10.66 10.72
CA VAL A 37 12.15 9.84 11.71
C VAL A 37 13.64 9.84 11.40
N LEU A 38 14.42 10.40 12.31
CA LEU A 38 15.87 10.33 12.25
C LEU A 38 16.32 8.95 12.76
N PRO A 39 17.10 8.19 11.97
CA PRO A 39 17.69 6.95 12.46
C PRO A 39 18.65 7.25 13.64
N PRO A 40 18.74 6.34 14.63
CA PRO A 40 19.67 6.53 15.71
C PRO A 40 21.10 6.58 15.18
N ILE A 41 21.80 7.68 15.48
CA ILE A 41 23.19 7.83 15.04
C ILE A 41 24.05 6.90 15.88
N SER A 42 24.62 5.88 15.25
CA SER A 42 25.64 5.07 15.90
C SER A 42 26.94 5.86 15.97
N TRP A 43 27.15 6.58 17.05
CA TRP A 43 28.40 7.33 17.31
C TRP A 43 29.65 6.46 17.18
N LYS A 44 29.53 5.13 17.41
CA LYS A 44 30.65 4.18 17.21
C LYS A 44 31.04 4.02 15.73
N ALA A 45 30.10 4.13 14.79
CA ALA A 45 30.40 4.06 13.37
C ALA A 45 30.92 5.42 12.84
N PHE A 46 30.41 6.52 13.40
CA PHE A 46 30.85 7.87 13.06
C PHE A 46 32.13 8.30 13.78
N GLY A 47 32.45 7.69 14.92
CA GLY A 47 33.57 8.12 15.76
C GLY A 47 34.94 8.09 15.09
N LYS A 48 35.17 7.24 14.07
CA LYS A 48 36.41 7.24 13.31
C LYS A 48 36.52 8.41 12.30
N VAL A 49 35.40 8.93 11.84
CA VAL A 49 35.34 10.03 10.84
C VAL A 49 35.19 11.39 11.51
N LEU A 50 34.53 11.43 12.70
CA LEU A 50 34.24 12.70 13.42
C LEU A 50 35.25 13.05 14.50
N LEU A 51 36.23 12.18 14.82
CA LEU A 51 37.28 12.50 15.80
C LEU A 51 38.16 13.69 15.37
N GLU A 52 38.16 14.02 14.09
CA GLU A 52 38.92 15.16 13.56
C GLU A 52 38.08 16.45 13.39
N HIS A 53 36.75 16.36 13.30
CA HIS A 53 35.88 17.53 13.20
C HIS A 53 34.46 17.25 13.77
N PRO A 54 34.16 17.64 15.02
CA PRO A 54 32.81 17.55 15.59
C PRO A 54 31.94 18.70 15.05
N LEU A 55 31.65 18.71 13.74
CA LEU A 55 30.98 19.85 13.10
C LEU A 55 29.45 19.82 13.24
N VAL A 56 28.85 18.68 13.58
CA VAL A 56 27.37 18.58 13.67
C VAL A 56 26.95 17.77 14.89
N THR A 57 26.15 18.35 15.75
CA THR A 57 25.57 17.68 16.93
C THR A 57 24.22 17.05 16.56
N GLU A 58 23.79 16.02 17.34
CA GLU A 58 22.46 15.41 17.23
C GLU A 58 21.36 16.48 17.30
N LYS A 59 21.52 17.45 18.19
CA LYS A 59 20.61 18.58 18.33
C LYS A 59 20.51 19.41 17.04
N GLN A 60 21.63 19.71 16.39
CA GLN A 60 21.61 20.46 15.13
C GLN A 60 20.91 19.69 14.01
N LEU A 61 21.10 18.37 13.93
CA LEU A 61 20.39 17.53 12.95
C LEU A 61 18.88 17.50 13.23
N TYR A 62 18.51 17.38 14.51
CA TYR A 62 17.10 17.42 14.90
C TYR A 62 16.46 18.79 14.59
N ASP A 63 17.12 19.89 14.94
CA ASP A 63 16.62 21.23 14.69
C ASP A 63 16.52 21.52 13.18
N ALA A 64 17.47 21.06 12.38
CA ALA A 64 17.44 21.17 10.92
C ALA A 64 16.28 20.36 10.33
N ALA A 65 16.08 19.13 10.76
CA ALA A 65 14.96 18.29 10.34
C ALA A 65 13.62 18.91 10.71
N ARG A 66 13.49 19.43 11.93
CA ARG A 66 12.30 20.13 12.41
C ARG A 66 11.96 21.36 11.56
N THR A 67 12.97 22.18 11.25
CA THR A 67 12.80 23.36 10.39
C THR A 67 12.35 22.95 8.98
N ARG A 68 12.99 21.94 8.39
CA ARG A 68 12.62 21.43 7.07
C ARG A 68 11.20 20.87 7.06
N LEU A 69 10.82 20.10 8.06
CA LEU A 69 9.48 19.52 8.17
C LEU A 69 8.42 20.61 8.37
N SER A 70 8.72 21.66 9.15
CA SER A 70 7.84 22.82 9.31
C SER A 70 7.59 23.53 7.97
N ASN A 71 8.62 23.70 7.15
CA ASN A 71 8.48 24.30 5.81
C ASN A 71 7.57 23.47 4.89
N VAL A 72 7.68 22.12 4.95
CA VAL A 72 6.79 21.21 4.22
C VAL A 72 5.36 21.34 4.73
N ALA A 73 5.16 21.39 6.05
CA ALA A 73 3.84 21.58 6.65
C ALA A 73 3.19 22.90 6.22
N ASP A 74 3.95 23.99 6.23
CA ASP A 74 3.48 25.30 5.78
C ASP A 74 3.13 25.33 4.30
N ALA A 75 3.90 24.66 3.47
CA ALA A 75 3.59 24.48 2.05
C ALA A 75 2.26 23.74 1.85
N CYS A 76 2.05 22.63 2.58
CA CYS A 76 0.80 21.87 2.53
C CYS A 76 -0.39 22.71 3.00
N ARG A 77 -0.26 23.47 4.11
CA ARG A 77 -1.31 24.37 4.59
C ARG A 77 -1.72 25.40 3.53
N ARG A 78 -0.72 26.05 2.91
CA ARG A 78 -0.99 27.05 1.86
C ARG A 78 -1.61 26.47 0.60
N GLN A 79 -1.09 25.33 0.14
CA GLN A 79 -1.49 24.74 -1.15
C GLN A 79 -2.85 24.04 -1.07
N TYR A 80 -3.12 23.33 0.02
CA TYR A 80 -4.31 22.48 0.14
C TYR A 80 -5.39 23.07 1.06
N GLY A 81 -5.07 24.07 1.88
CA GLY A 81 -6.02 24.67 2.83
C GLY A 81 -6.45 23.69 3.93
N ILE A 82 -5.52 22.88 4.44
CA ILE A 82 -5.76 21.83 5.43
C ILE A 82 -5.00 22.10 6.74
N GLU A 83 -5.46 21.49 7.82
CA GLU A 83 -4.69 21.42 9.06
C GLU A 83 -3.55 20.42 8.94
N VAL A 84 -2.37 20.81 9.39
CA VAL A 84 -1.17 19.96 9.35
C VAL A 84 -0.47 19.95 10.71
N ALA A 85 -0.35 18.80 11.32
CA ALA A 85 0.54 18.54 12.44
C ALA A 85 1.88 18.00 11.92
N SER A 86 3.00 18.42 12.51
CA SER A 86 4.33 17.92 12.12
C SER A 86 5.11 17.47 13.34
N HIS A 87 5.78 16.32 13.23
CA HIS A 87 6.56 15.74 14.31
C HIS A 87 7.86 15.14 13.79
N VAL A 88 8.95 15.35 14.52
CA VAL A 88 10.24 14.68 14.28
C VAL A 88 10.49 13.71 15.44
N ASP A 89 10.81 12.48 15.12
CA ASP A 89 11.13 11.45 16.09
C ASP A 89 12.51 10.85 15.82
N ILE A 90 13.07 10.11 16.78
CA ILE A 90 14.35 9.42 16.65
C ILE A 90 14.13 7.94 16.90
N GLY A 91 14.61 7.09 15.98
CA GLY A 91 14.47 5.65 16.14
C GLY A 91 14.47 4.88 14.81
N ARG A 92 13.99 3.64 14.86
CA ARG A 92 13.76 2.84 13.64
C ARG A 92 12.53 3.35 12.91
N PRO A 93 12.62 3.82 11.67
CA PRO A 93 11.52 4.51 10.99
C PRO A 93 10.21 3.71 11.00
N HIS A 94 10.19 2.44 10.55
CA HIS A 94 8.97 1.64 10.52
C HIS A 94 8.30 1.47 11.89
N VAL A 95 9.10 1.35 12.97
CA VAL A 95 8.58 1.23 14.34
C VAL A 95 7.96 2.54 14.80
N ARG A 96 8.68 3.66 14.63
CA ARG A 96 8.17 4.98 15.05
C ARG A 96 6.95 5.43 14.27
N ILE A 97 6.89 5.11 12.96
CA ILE A 97 5.71 5.36 12.13
C ILE A 97 4.50 4.56 12.65
N ALA A 98 4.68 3.28 12.97
CA ALA A 98 3.61 2.43 13.50
C ALA A 98 3.14 2.90 14.89
N ASP A 99 4.07 3.24 15.78
CA ASP A 99 3.76 3.77 17.11
C ASP A 99 3.02 5.10 17.03
N TYR A 100 3.47 6.00 16.16
CA TYR A 100 2.80 7.29 15.95
C TYR A 100 1.39 7.10 15.39
N ALA A 101 1.23 6.24 14.40
CA ALA A 101 -0.06 5.96 13.79
C ALA A 101 -1.06 5.41 14.83
N ARG A 102 -0.63 4.50 15.68
CA ARG A 102 -1.44 3.94 16.77
C ARG A 102 -1.80 5.00 17.82
N THR A 103 -0.82 5.78 18.29
CA THR A 103 -1.01 6.78 19.36
C THR A 103 -1.97 7.90 18.94
N HIS A 104 -1.96 8.26 17.65
CA HIS A 104 -2.80 9.35 17.12
C HIS A 104 -4.04 8.85 16.38
N ALA A 105 -4.40 7.57 16.52
CA ALA A 105 -5.56 6.95 15.86
C ALA A 105 -5.62 7.25 14.36
N VAL A 106 -4.47 7.16 13.67
CA VAL A 106 -4.34 7.42 12.23
C VAL A 106 -5.15 6.40 11.44
N GLY A 107 -5.96 6.88 10.50
CA GLY A 107 -6.81 6.03 9.67
C GLY A 107 -6.15 5.53 8.38
N LEU A 108 -5.09 6.20 7.94
CA LEU A 108 -4.31 5.86 6.75
C LEU A 108 -2.88 6.36 6.90
N THR A 109 -1.90 5.48 6.68
CA THR A 109 -0.49 5.88 6.58
C THR A 109 -0.07 5.90 5.11
N VAL A 110 0.54 6.99 4.67
CA VAL A 110 1.03 7.16 3.30
C VAL A 110 2.56 7.19 3.31
N LEU A 111 3.15 6.38 2.47
CA LEU A 111 4.60 6.20 2.36
C LEU A 111 5.03 6.32 0.89
N GLY A 112 6.23 6.82 0.67
CA GLY A 112 6.88 6.69 -0.64
C GLY A 112 7.34 5.25 -0.89
N PRO A 113 7.49 4.85 -2.16
CA PRO A 113 7.89 3.48 -2.51
C PRO A 113 9.33 3.15 -2.10
N HIS A 114 10.23 4.13 -2.17
CA HIS A 114 11.66 3.96 -1.86
C HIS A 114 12.29 5.27 -1.35
N ASP A 115 13.43 5.15 -0.70
CA ASP A 115 14.32 6.27 -0.42
C ASP A 115 15.12 6.58 -1.70
N GLY A 116 15.14 7.82 -2.15
CA GLY A 116 15.69 8.27 -3.44
C GLY A 116 17.15 7.90 -3.77
N ASN A 117 17.81 7.04 -2.96
CA ASN A 117 19.21 6.65 -3.07
C ASN A 117 19.47 5.33 -3.82
N PHE A 118 18.45 4.60 -4.25
CA PHE A 118 18.58 3.33 -4.97
C PHE A 118 18.09 3.42 -6.42
N ALA A 119 18.76 2.70 -7.31
CA ALA A 119 18.39 2.57 -8.70
C ALA A 119 16.92 2.14 -8.83
N ARG A 120 16.19 2.84 -9.68
CA ARG A 120 14.73 2.84 -9.86
C ARG A 120 14.04 1.50 -10.09
N ASP A 121 14.77 0.41 -10.27
CA ASP A 121 14.21 -0.70 -11.04
C ASP A 121 13.84 -1.94 -10.25
N LEU A 122 14.06 -2.07 -8.92
CA LEU A 122 13.85 -3.39 -8.30
C LEU A 122 13.48 -3.46 -6.81
N PHE A 123 13.44 -2.39 -6.02
CA PHE A 123 13.21 -2.56 -4.57
C PHE A 123 12.37 -1.46 -3.92
N ILE A 124 11.30 -1.86 -3.27
CA ILE A 124 10.61 -1.04 -2.29
C ILE A 124 11.54 -0.73 -1.12
N GLY A 125 11.51 0.51 -0.64
CA GLY A 125 12.30 0.96 0.48
C GLY A 125 12.09 0.10 1.73
N SER A 126 13.16 -0.17 2.44
CA SER A 126 13.14 -1.04 3.62
C SER A 126 12.15 -0.56 4.69
N THR A 127 11.87 0.73 4.77
CA THR A 127 10.91 1.31 5.72
C THR A 127 9.48 0.96 5.33
N ALA A 128 9.09 1.17 4.07
CA ALA A 128 7.75 0.85 3.56
C ALA A 128 7.47 -0.65 3.66
N PHE A 129 8.41 -1.48 3.21
CA PHE A 129 8.29 -2.94 3.27
C PHE A 129 8.11 -3.45 4.72
N ARG A 130 8.96 -2.98 5.66
CA ARG A 130 8.84 -3.38 7.07
C ARG A 130 7.57 -2.88 7.71
N PHE A 131 7.15 -1.65 7.39
CA PHE A 131 5.89 -1.11 7.87
C PHE A 131 4.69 -1.93 7.40
N LEU A 132 4.64 -2.30 6.11
CA LEU A 132 3.58 -3.17 5.57
C LEU A 132 3.57 -4.55 6.22
N ARG A 133 4.74 -5.10 6.53
CA ARG A 133 4.87 -6.41 7.17
C ARG A 133 4.43 -6.42 8.64
N GLU A 134 4.70 -5.34 9.37
CA GLU A 134 4.49 -5.26 10.82
C GLU A 134 3.28 -4.38 11.20
N GLY A 135 2.80 -3.55 10.27
CA GLY A 135 1.72 -2.59 10.53
C GLY A 135 0.33 -3.22 10.63
N THR A 136 -0.51 -2.66 11.49
CA THR A 136 -1.91 -3.07 11.69
C THR A 136 -2.91 -2.10 11.03
N ALA A 137 -2.44 -0.95 10.56
CA ALA A 137 -3.26 0.08 9.91
C ALA A 137 -3.16 0.01 8.38
N PRO A 138 -4.17 0.48 7.64
CA PRO A 138 -4.08 0.62 6.19
C PRO A 138 -2.91 1.51 5.78
N ALA A 139 -2.17 1.07 4.75
CA ALA A 139 -1.02 1.79 4.23
C ALA A 139 -1.14 2.00 2.72
N LEU A 140 -0.93 3.24 2.28
CA LEU A 140 -0.87 3.62 0.87
C LEU A 140 0.60 3.82 0.48
N ILE A 141 1.07 3.05 -0.48
CA ILE A 141 2.33 3.30 -1.17
C ILE A 141 2.02 4.19 -2.36
N ALA A 142 2.51 5.43 -2.30
CA ALA A 142 2.23 6.44 -3.31
C ALA A 142 3.37 6.50 -4.31
N GLU A 143 3.18 5.86 -5.47
CA GLU A 143 4.12 5.87 -6.60
C GLU A 143 3.98 7.11 -7.45
N THR A 144 2.76 7.66 -7.49
CA THR A 144 2.46 8.79 -8.36
C THR A 144 2.25 10.07 -7.56
N ALA A 145 2.73 11.19 -8.09
CA ALA A 145 2.49 12.52 -7.55
C ALA A 145 1.01 12.96 -7.67
N GLY A 146 0.09 12.00 -7.76
CA GLY A 146 -1.30 12.15 -8.12
C GLY A 146 -1.95 13.43 -7.62
N GLN A 147 -2.27 14.31 -8.55
CA GLN A 147 -2.92 15.60 -8.27
C GLN A 147 -4.45 15.51 -8.39
N ALA A 148 -4.96 14.35 -8.71
CA ALA A 148 -6.40 14.11 -8.92
C ALA A 148 -6.91 12.93 -8.07
N PRO A 149 -8.22 12.91 -7.74
CA PRO A 149 -8.86 11.76 -7.13
C PRO A 149 -8.73 10.51 -8.01
N TYR A 150 -8.70 9.35 -7.39
CA TYR A 150 -8.72 8.07 -8.11
C TYR A 150 -10.01 7.92 -8.92
N ARG A 151 -9.88 7.41 -10.15
CA ARG A 151 -11.00 7.21 -11.08
C ARG A 151 -11.29 5.75 -11.33
N THR A 152 -10.26 4.93 -11.38
CA THR A 152 -10.35 3.49 -11.63
C THR A 152 -9.53 2.75 -10.59
N VAL A 153 -10.19 1.87 -9.85
CA VAL A 153 -9.59 1.11 -8.76
C VAL A 153 -9.71 -0.38 -9.05
N LEU A 154 -8.60 -1.08 -8.98
CA LEU A 154 -8.57 -2.55 -9.02
C LEU A 154 -8.43 -3.09 -7.60
N VAL A 155 -9.39 -3.89 -7.15
CA VAL A 155 -9.34 -4.58 -5.87
C VAL A 155 -9.06 -6.06 -6.11
N ALA A 156 -7.90 -6.54 -5.67
CA ALA A 156 -7.58 -7.96 -5.73
C ALA A 156 -8.25 -8.70 -4.56
N VAL A 157 -9.05 -9.72 -4.88
CA VAL A 157 -9.84 -10.46 -3.88
C VAL A 157 -9.59 -11.95 -3.94
N ASP A 158 -9.51 -12.58 -2.76
CA ASP A 158 -9.44 -14.02 -2.55
C ASP A 158 -10.63 -14.54 -1.71
N PHE A 159 -11.66 -13.69 -1.54
CA PHE A 159 -12.87 -13.96 -0.78
C PHE A 159 -12.67 -14.11 0.75
N SER A 160 -11.52 -13.71 1.28
CA SER A 160 -11.26 -13.62 2.72
C SER A 160 -11.90 -12.37 3.34
N ASP A 161 -11.92 -12.30 4.68
CA ASP A 161 -12.38 -11.10 5.40
C ASP A 161 -11.50 -9.88 5.10
N ILE A 162 -10.21 -10.10 4.87
CA ILE A 162 -9.30 -9.02 4.47
C ILE A 162 -9.66 -8.50 3.08
N SER A 163 -10.08 -9.38 2.15
CA SER A 163 -10.58 -8.93 0.85
C SER A 163 -11.86 -8.10 0.98
N ARG A 164 -12.74 -8.42 1.94
CA ARG A 164 -13.92 -7.57 2.23
C ARG A 164 -13.49 -6.19 2.74
N ALA A 165 -12.54 -6.17 3.68
CA ALA A 165 -11.97 -4.92 4.18
C ALA A 165 -11.27 -4.11 3.06
N ALA A 166 -10.65 -4.78 2.09
CA ALA A 166 -10.04 -4.12 0.94
C ALA A 166 -11.08 -3.44 0.03
N VAL A 167 -12.23 -4.09 -0.21
CA VAL A 167 -13.33 -3.47 -0.94
C VAL A 167 -13.92 -2.28 -0.18
N ASP A 168 -14.17 -2.41 1.12
CA ASP A 168 -14.64 -1.30 1.98
C ASP A 168 -13.64 -0.12 1.95
N ALA A 169 -12.34 -0.43 1.99
CA ALA A 169 -11.28 0.59 1.90
C ALA A 169 -11.26 1.27 0.52
N ALA A 170 -11.44 0.52 -0.57
CA ALA A 170 -11.53 1.09 -1.91
C ALA A 170 -12.68 2.09 -2.01
N GLN A 171 -13.88 1.73 -1.54
CA GLN A 171 -15.03 2.64 -1.52
C GLN A 171 -14.78 3.85 -0.62
N LYS A 172 -14.12 3.65 0.51
CA LYS A 172 -13.79 4.72 1.47
C LYS A 172 -12.74 5.69 0.91
N PHE A 173 -11.65 5.18 0.31
CA PHE A 173 -10.51 6.00 -0.11
C PHE A 173 -10.56 6.45 -1.58
N ALA A 174 -11.51 5.93 -2.36
CA ALA A 174 -11.73 6.33 -3.74
C ALA A 174 -13.23 6.51 -4.04
N PRO A 175 -13.95 7.40 -3.31
CA PRO A 175 -15.37 7.61 -3.53
C PRO A 175 -15.62 8.15 -4.93
N GLY A 176 -16.56 7.51 -5.64
CA GLY A 176 -16.90 7.87 -7.02
C GLY A 176 -16.00 7.26 -8.10
N ALA A 177 -14.99 6.47 -7.73
CA ALA A 177 -14.21 5.70 -8.68
C ALA A 177 -14.99 4.48 -9.20
N ALA A 178 -14.68 4.04 -10.43
CA ALA A 178 -15.08 2.74 -10.91
C ALA A 178 -14.24 1.66 -10.21
N ILE A 179 -14.89 0.80 -9.43
CA ILE A 179 -14.21 -0.26 -8.66
C ILE A 179 -14.38 -1.58 -9.39
N HIS A 180 -13.26 -2.21 -9.72
CA HIS A 180 -13.17 -3.53 -10.32
C HIS A 180 -12.66 -4.52 -9.28
N ALA A 181 -13.45 -5.54 -8.95
CA ALA A 181 -13.03 -6.64 -8.09
C ALA A 181 -12.47 -7.76 -8.95
N LEU A 182 -11.19 -8.06 -8.81
CA LEU A 182 -10.50 -9.11 -9.54
C LEU A 182 -10.21 -10.31 -8.63
N HIS A 183 -10.69 -11.48 -9.04
CA HIS A 183 -10.23 -12.75 -8.49
C HIS A 183 -9.40 -13.49 -9.54
N VAL A 184 -8.20 -13.91 -9.15
CA VAL A 184 -7.34 -14.74 -9.99
C VAL A 184 -7.40 -16.16 -9.46
N TYR A 185 -7.87 -17.08 -10.31
CA TYR A 185 -7.93 -18.50 -10.01
C TYR A 185 -6.87 -19.27 -10.78
N ASP A 186 -6.46 -20.40 -10.24
CA ASP A 186 -5.55 -21.33 -10.90
C ASP A 186 -6.29 -22.66 -11.16
N VAL A 187 -5.99 -23.26 -12.31
CA VAL A 187 -6.45 -24.61 -12.62
C VAL A 187 -5.44 -25.60 -12.05
N LEU A 188 -5.72 -26.06 -10.84
CA LEU A 188 -4.82 -26.96 -10.12
C LEU A 188 -4.49 -28.19 -10.97
N PHE A 189 -3.20 -28.53 -11.02
CA PHE A 189 -2.65 -29.70 -11.71
C PHE A 189 -2.74 -29.69 -13.24
N GLU A 190 -3.13 -28.61 -13.91
CA GLU A 190 -3.20 -28.57 -15.39
C GLU A 190 -1.91 -29.04 -16.05
N GLY A 191 -0.76 -28.51 -15.61
CA GLY A 191 0.54 -28.93 -16.13
C GLY A 191 0.84 -30.40 -15.88
N LYS A 192 0.40 -30.96 -14.73
CA LYS A 192 0.54 -32.39 -14.43
C LYS A 192 -0.39 -33.25 -15.29
N MET A 193 -1.60 -32.80 -15.53
CA MET A 193 -2.55 -33.48 -16.42
C MET A 193 -2.00 -33.58 -17.84
N ARG A 194 -1.46 -32.49 -18.37
CA ARG A 194 -0.77 -32.51 -19.67
C ARG A 194 0.42 -33.43 -19.71
N TYR A 195 1.26 -33.38 -18.68
CA TYR A 195 2.41 -34.27 -18.59
C TYR A 195 2.01 -35.74 -18.50
N ALA A 196 0.90 -36.04 -17.86
CA ALA A 196 0.34 -37.39 -17.76
C ALA A 196 -0.42 -37.85 -19.02
N GLY A 197 -0.50 -37.04 -20.06
CA GLY A 197 -1.17 -37.38 -21.31
C GLY A 197 -2.69 -37.35 -21.25
N VAL A 198 -3.27 -36.59 -20.29
CA VAL A 198 -4.71 -36.39 -20.24
C VAL A 198 -5.19 -35.62 -21.48
N GLU A 199 -6.29 -36.08 -22.08
CA GLU A 199 -6.87 -35.48 -23.26
C GLU A 199 -7.23 -33.99 -23.03
N GLU A 200 -6.99 -33.16 -24.05
CA GLU A 200 -7.23 -31.71 -23.94
C GLU A 200 -8.68 -31.36 -23.64
N ASP A 201 -9.64 -32.18 -24.11
CA ASP A 201 -11.07 -32.02 -23.83
C ASP A 201 -11.38 -32.13 -22.30
N VAL A 202 -10.71 -33.06 -21.63
CA VAL A 202 -10.85 -33.19 -20.17
C VAL A 202 -10.24 -32.00 -19.45
N ILE A 203 -9.06 -31.55 -19.90
CA ILE A 203 -8.40 -30.35 -19.33
C ILE A 203 -9.30 -29.13 -19.52
N GLN A 204 -9.92 -28.98 -20.69
CA GLN A 204 -10.83 -27.88 -20.98
C GLN A 204 -12.11 -27.93 -20.11
N GLN A 205 -12.66 -29.11 -19.82
CA GLN A 205 -13.75 -29.24 -18.86
C GLN A 205 -13.34 -28.79 -17.47
N TYR A 206 -12.14 -29.14 -17.01
CA TYR A 206 -11.60 -28.71 -15.73
C TYR A 206 -11.46 -27.18 -15.66
N ARG A 207 -10.95 -26.54 -16.73
CA ARG A 207 -10.87 -25.06 -16.82
C ARG A 207 -12.24 -24.41 -16.74
N THR A 208 -13.20 -24.92 -17.50
CA THR A 208 -14.57 -24.38 -17.52
C THR A 208 -15.23 -24.54 -16.15
N GLY A 209 -15.01 -25.67 -15.48
CA GLY A 209 -15.49 -25.89 -14.11
C GLY A 209 -14.87 -24.91 -13.12
N ALA A 210 -13.55 -24.72 -13.17
CA ALA A 210 -12.85 -23.79 -12.27
C ALA A 210 -13.29 -22.33 -12.51
N GLU A 211 -13.47 -21.92 -13.76
CA GLU A 211 -13.99 -20.59 -14.08
C GLU A 211 -15.42 -20.39 -13.57
N THR A 212 -16.29 -21.37 -13.78
CA THR A 212 -17.68 -21.32 -13.32
C THR A 212 -17.75 -21.17 -11.81
N GLU A 213 -16.94 -21.93 -11.09
CA GLU A 213 -16.88 -21.86 -9.63
C GLU A 213 -16.32 -20.50 -9.17
N ALA A 214 -15.25 -20.00 -9.78
CA ALA A 214 -14.69 -18.69 -9.47
C ALA A 214 -15.73 -17.56 -9.69
N ARG A 215 -16.50 -17.61 -10.77
CA ARG A 215 -17.60 -16.68 -11.03
C ARG A 215 -18.71 -16.77 -9.99
N ARG A 216 -19.09 -17.99 -9.61
CA ARG A 216 -20.10 -18.22 -8.57
C ARG A 216 -19.66 -17.65 -7.22
N MET A 217 -18.40 -17.91 -6.83
CA MET A 217 -17.82 -17.37 -5.58
C MET A 217 -17.75 -15.84 -5.60
N MET A 218 -17.39 -15.23 -6.75
CA MET A 218 -17.37 -13.79 -6.90
C MET A 218 -18.78 -13.19 -6.75
N GLN A 219 -19.78 -13.77 -7.36
CA GLN A 219 -21.17 -13.33 -7.23
C GLN A 219 -21.65 -13.41 -5.78
N GLN A 220 -21.36 -14.51 -5.09
CA GLN A 220 -21.69 -14.67 -3.68
C GLN A 220 -20.98 -13.63 -2.81
N PHE A 221 -19.69 -13.42 -3.01
CA PHE A 221 -18.88 -12.43 -2.29
C PHE A 221 -19.46 -11.01 -2.41
N LEU A 222 -19.86 -10.62 -3.61
CA LEU A 222 -20.48 -9.32 -3.83
C LEU A 222 -21.88 -9.21 -3.24
N ALA A 223 -22.64 -10.32 -3.24
CA ALA A 223 -23.98 -10.37 -2.67
C ALA A 223 -24.01 -10.18 -1.15
N GLU A 224 -23.03 -10.76 -0.44
CA GLU A 224 -22.94 -10.72 1.02
C GLU A 224 -22.94 -9.32 1.63
N ARG A 225 -22.47 -8.33 0.90
CA ARG A 225 -22.37 -6.92 1.32
C ARG A 225 -23.20 -5.95 0.47
N GLY A 226 -24.03 -6.47 -0.45
CA GLY A 226 -24.83 -5.63 -1.32
C GLY A 226 -24.04 -4.79 -2.33
N TRP A 227 -22.84 -5.24 -2.70
CA TRP A 227 -21.97 -4.56 -3.65
C TRP A 227 -22.33 -4.82 -5.13
N GLN A 228 -23.34 -5.65 -5.38
CA GLN A 228 -23.84 -5.93 -6.72
C GLN A 228 -24.28 -4.64 -7.43
N GLY A 229 -23.84 -4.49 -8.67
CA GLY A 229 -24.14 -3.31 -9.50
C GLY A 229 -23.28 -2.08 -9.20
N SER A 230 -22.60 -2.02 -8.02
CA SER A 230 -21.67 -0.93 -7.68
C SER A 230 -20.20 -1.30 -7.90
N ILE A 231 -19.88 -2.59 -7.96
CA ILE A 231 -18.53 -3.12 -8.19
C ILE A 231 -18.57 -4.03 -9.41
N LEU A 232 -17.60 -3.86 -10.30
CA LEU A 232 -17.47 -4.62 -11.53
C LEU A 232 -16.65 -5.90 -11.29
N PRO A 233 -17.27 -7.10 -11.34
CA PRO A 233 -16.55 -8.35 -11.09
C PRO A 233 -15.74 -8.79 -12.31
N THR A 234 -14.53 -9.26 -12.06
CA THR A 234 -13.67 -9.90 -13.04
C THR A 234 -13.05 -11.15 -12.43
N VAL A 235 -13.02 -12.24 -13.19
CA VAL A 235 -12.27 -13.45 -12.84
C VAL A 235 -11.28 -13.75 -13.95
N ARG A 236 -10.06 -14.15 -13.60
CA ARG A 236 -8.99 -14.48 -14.54
C ARG A 236 -8.28 -15.75 -14.11
N ASN A 237 -7.87 -16.54 -15.07
CA ASN A 237 -6.94 -17.64 -14.84
C ASN A 237 -5.50 -17.13 -14.94
N GLY A 238 -4.62 -17.55 -14.05
CA GLY A 238 -3.20 -17.23 -14.14
C GLY A 238 -2.45 -17.12 -12.83
N SER A 239 -1.23 -16.59 -12.91
CA SER A 239 -0.40 -16.27 -11.75
C SER A 239 -0.91 -14.98 -11.08
N PRO A 240 -1.32 -15.02 -9.80
CA PRO A 240 -2.03 -13.90 -9.18
C PRO A 240 -1.33 -12.56 -9.33
N ALA A 241 -0.07 -12.42 -8.93
CA ALA A 241 0.61 -11.12 -8.95
C ALA A 241 0.73 -10.55 -10.36
N ARG A 242 1.13 -11.37 -11.33
CA ARG A 242 1.25 -10.95 -12.73
C ARG A 242 -0.09 -10.56 -13.30
N THR A 243 -1.12 -11.39 -13.09
CA THR A 243 -2.46 -11.11 -13.61
C THR A 243 -3.08 -9.85 -13.00
N ILE A 244 -2.79 -9.55 -11.72
CA ILE A 244 -3.22 -8.30 -11.07
C ILE A 244 -2.57 -7.09 -11.77
N LEU A 245 -1.28 -7.13 -12.04
CA LEU A 245 -0.57 -6.04 -12.73
C LEU A 245 -1.06 -5.88 -14.18
N ASP A 246 -1.15 -6.98 -14.94
CA ASP A 246 -1.64 -6.97 -16.32
C ASP A 246 -3.10 -6.43 -16.42
N GLU A 247 -3.98 -6.79 -15.48
CA GLU A 247 -5.35 -6.29 -15.44
C GLU A 247 -5.40 -4.81 -15.02
N ALA A 248 -4.55 -4.40 -14.08
CA ALA A 248 -4.43 -3.00 -13.70
C ALA A 248 -3.98 -2.11 -14.87
N ASP A 249 -3.07 -2.61 -15.72
CA ASP A 249 -2.64 -1.95 -16.95
C ASP A 249 -3.79 -1.85 -17.96
N SER A 250 -4.49 -2.96 -18.20
CA SER A 250 -5.61 -3.04 -19.14
C SER A 250 -6.73 -2.06 -18.78
N LEU A 251 -7.02 -1.92 -17.50
CA LEU A 251 -8.01 -1.00 -16.96
C LEU A 251 -7.50 0.43 -16.82
N ARG A 252 -6.20 0.66 -16.97
CA ARG A 252 -5.53 1.92 -16.60
C ARG A 252 -5.90 2.33 -15.17
N ALA A 253 -5.86 1.38 -14.24
CA ALA A 253 -6.20 1.63 -12.87
C ALA A 253 -5.23 2.61 -12.23
N ASP A 254 -5.75 3.59 -11.48
CA ASP A 254 -4.96 4.58 -10.75
C ASP A 254 -4.50 4.02 -9.41
N LEU A 255 -5.23 3.04 -8.87
CA LEU A 255 -5.03 2.47 -7.56
C LEU A 255 -5.27 0.96 -7.61
N ILE A 256 -4.33 0.20 -7.04
CA ILE A 256 -4.56 -1.19 -6.67
C ILE A 256 -4.85 -1.24 -5.17
N VAL A 257 -5.86 -2.02 -4.79
CA VAL A 257 -6.19 -2.27 -3.38
C VAL A 257 -6.14 -3.77 -3.13
N MET A 258 -5.47 -4.17 -2.06
CA MET A 258 -5.38 -5.59 -1.71
C MET A 258 -5.15 -5.79 -0.22
N GLY A 259 -5.45 -6.99 0.26
CA GLY A 259 -5.14 -7.39 1.61
C GLY A 259 -3.64 -7.57 1.81
N ARG A 260 -3.17 -7.36 3.03
CA ARG A 260 -1.77 -7.62 3.41
C ARG A 260 -1.38 -9.09 3.18
N HIS A 261 -2.28 -10.01 3.42
CA HIS A 261 -2.12 -11.45 3.18
C HIS A 261 -3.46 -12.07 2.74
N GLY A 262 -3.41 -13.26 2.15
CA GLY A 262 -4.58 -14.00 1.71
C GLY A 262 -4.97 -15.12 2.67
N ARG A 263 -5.88 -16.01 2.21
CA ARG A 263 -6.47 -17.15 2.96
C ARG A 263 -5.45 -18.11 3.54
N SER A 264 -4.26 -18.23 2.95
CA SER A 264 -3.25 -19.22 3.33
C SER A 264 -2.26 -18.74 4.39
N ALA A 265 -2.41 -17.52 4.93
CA ALA A 265 -1.48 -17.00 5.92
C ALA A 265 -1.69 -17.66 7.28
N LEU A 266 -0.76 -18.52 7.67
CA LEU A 266 -0.71 -19.17 8.98
C LEU A 266 -0.18 -18.26 10.11
N GLN A 267 0.36 -17.09 9.80
CA GLN A 267 0.88 -16.14 10.76
C GLN A 267 0.57 -14.70 10.34
N GLU A 268 0.03 -13.91 11.25
CA GLU A 268 -0.36 -12.51 11.05
C GLU A 268 0.81 -11.54 10.74
N SER A 269 2.05 -11.98 10.99
CA SER A 269 3.26 -11.15 10.90
C SER A 269 3.96 -11.16 9.53
N PHE A 270 3.35 -11.78 8.50
CA PHE A 270 3.96 -11.85 7.17
C PHE A 270 3.17 -11.04 6.14
N LEU A 271 3.91 -10.40 5.22
CA LEU A 271 3.34 -9.89 3.99
C LEU A 271 3.09 -11.09 3.06
N GLY A 272 1.89 -11.17 2.49
CA GLY A 272 1.53 -12.26 1.56
C GLY A 272 2.40 -12.23 0.30
N SER A 273 2.76 -13.40 -0.22
CA SER A 273 3.63 -13.52 -1.40
C SER A 273 3.09 -12.79 -2.63
N VAL A 274 1.76 -12.75 -2.80
CA VAL A 274 1.12 -12.02 -3.89
C VAL A 274 1.29 -10.51 -3.70
N THR A 275 1.05 -10.01 -2.47
CA THR A 275 1.22 -8.58 -2.14
C THR A 275 2.66 -8.15 -2.30
N GLU A 276 3.61 -8.97 -1.85
CA GLU A 276 5.03 -8.71 -2.03
C GLU A 276 5.43 -8.67 -3.52
N ALA A 277 4.95 -9.62 -4.31
CA ALA A 277 5.24 -9.66 -5.75
C ALA A 277 4.60 -8.49 -6.52
N VAL A 278 3.37 -8.07 -6.17
CA VAL A 278 2.73 -6.87 -6.74
C VAL A 278 3.51 -5.62 -6.38
N LEU A 279 3.96 -5.49 -5.13
CA LEU A 279 4.79 -4.39 -4.67
C LEU A 279 6.08 -4.22 -5.50
N HIS A 280 6.73 -5.34 -5.88
CA HIS A 280 7.96 -5.30 -6.70
C HIS A 280 7.72 -4.88 -8.16
N GLY A 281 6.52 -5.08 -8.69
CA GLY A 281 6.15 -4.67 -10.05
C GLY A 281 5.32 -3.39 -10.11
N LEU A 282 5.29 -2.61 -9.02
CA LEU A 282 4.39 -1.48 -8.87
C LEU A 282 4.85 -0.25 -9.69
N ASP A 283 3.92 0.37 -10.41
CA ASP A 283 4.11 1.62 -11.15
C ASP A 283 2.98 2.65 -10.88
N ARG A 284 2.10 2.31 -9.95
CA ARG A 284 0.92 3.08 -9.53
C ARG A 284 0.69 2.99 -8.03
N ASP A 285 -0.23 3.74 -7.49
CA ASP A 285 -0.52 3.72 -6.07
C ASP A 285 -1.07 2.35 -5.62
N LEU A 286 -0.62 1.86 -4.46
CA LEU A 286 -1.07 0.61 -3.86
C LEU A 286 -1.55 0.85 -2.43
N LEU A 287 -2.81 0.52 -2.17
CA LEU A 287 -3.38 0.49 -0.82
C LEU A 287 -3.37 -0.94 -0.28
N VAL A 288 -2.61 -1.17 0.77
CA VAL A 288 -2.55 -2.45 1.48
C VAL A 288 -3.38 -2.35 2.76
N VAL A 289 -4.32 -3.27 2.91
CA VAL A 289 -5.25 -3.32 4.05
C VAL A 289 -4.84 -4.44 4.99
N ALA A 290 -4.72 -4.15 6.27
CA ALA A 290 -4.53 -5.14 7.32
C ALA A 290 -5.89 -5.62 7.87
N ALA A 291 -5.93 -6.81 8.46
CA ALA A 291 -7.10 -7.25 9.21
C ALA A 291 -7.38 -6.26 10.35
N GLN A 292 -8.63 -5.82 10.48
CA GLN A 292 -9.02 -5.07 11.66
C GLN A 292 -9.14 -6.08 12.82
N ASN A 293 -8.29 -5.95 13.83
CA ASN A 293 -8.54 -6.61 15.10
C ASN A 293 -9.80 -5.97 15.71
N THR A 294 -10.90 -6.70 15.65
CA THR A 294 -12.16 -6.38 16.32
C THR A 294 -11.98 -6.49 17.83
#